data_1da3fbccdad1b07e76e12243ce9ad03b
#
_entry.id   1da3fbccdad1b07e76e12243ce9ad03b
#
_cell.length_a   1.000
_cell.length_b   1.000
_cell.length_c   1.000
_cell.angle_alpha   90.00
_cell.angle_beta   90.00
_cell.angle_gamma   90.00
#
_symmetry.space_group_name_H-M   'P 1'
#
loop_
_entity.id
_entity.type
_entity.pdbx_description
1 polymer ?
#
loop_
_entity_poly.entity_id
_entity_poly.type
_entity_poly.pdbx_seq_one_letter_code
_entity_poly.pdbx_strand_id
1 'polypeptide(L)'
;DVYKRQLYTVSNGLCTGCGICQGACPNTSITMHVKSGRFLPVVDQKSCKNDKGCHRCYDICPGVGVKLNCIAKEEFSGADTFYNGKIGYYRKCFTGYSNNYDVRYHSASGGMVTQLLVWMLEKKLIDGAAVTAFRSKSELLVHSFIATTKEEILSAKSSKYAPVTLNNIIHDIKAREGKFVIVGLPCHIHGLRKYEKIDKKFKDKV
;
A
#
# COMPACT_ATOMS: atom_id res chain seq x y z
N ASP A 1 -0.51 8.41 -25.83
CA ASP A 1 -0.60 6.96 -25.66
C ASP A 1 -0.14 6.55 -24.25
N VAL A 2 -1.13 6.38 -23.34
CA VAL A 2 -0.88 6.11 -21.91
C VAL A 2 -0.31 4.71 -21.69
N TYR A 3 -0.65 3.74 -22.54
CA TYR A 3 -0.07 2.40 -22.55
C TYR A 3 1.46 2.49 -22.75
N LYS A 4 1.92 3.30 -23.69
CA LYS A 4 3.35 3.54 -23.89
C LYS A 4 3.98 4.24 -22.69
N ARG A 5 3.24 5.13 -21.99
CA ARG A 5 3.73 5.81 -20.78
C ARG A 5 3.85 4.88 -19.59
N GLN A 6 2.91 3.92 -19.40
CA GLN A 6 3.05 2.87 -18.38
C GLN A 6 4.24 1.98 -18.68
N LEU A 7 4.40 1.53 -19.93
CA LEU A 7 5.58 0.79 -20.36
C LEU A 7 6.87 1.62 -20.19
N TYR A 8 6.79 2.93 -20.36
CA TYR A 8 7.92 3.82 -20.16
C TYR A 8 8.46 3.73 -18.73
N THR A 9 7.61 3.71 -17.68
CA THR A 9 8.08 3.55 -16.31
C THR A 9 8.74 2.19 -16.07
N VAL A 10 8.23 1.14 -16.70
CA VAL A 10 8.80 -0.22 -16.61
C VAL A 10 10.12 -0.31 -17.35
N SER A 11 10.18 0.16 -18.61
CA SER A 11 11.38 0.09 -19.45
C SER A 11 12.55 0.94 -18.93
N ASN A 12 12.25 2.03 -18.24
CA ASN A 12 13.27 2.89 -17.62
C ASN A 12 13.61 2.50 -16.17
N GLY A 13 13.15 1.32 -15.70
CA GLY A 13 13.49 0.83 -14.37
C GLY A 13 12.84 1.59 -13.20
N LEU A 14 11.86 2.46 -13.46
CA LEU A 14 11.17 3.27 -12.46
C LEU A 14 10.02 2.52 -11.77
N CYS A 15 9.64 1.34 -12.27
CA CYS A 15 8.62 0.51 -11.68
C CYS A 15 9.14 -0.18 -10.41
N THR A 16 8.48 0.08 -9.29
CA THR A 16 8.81 -0.52 -7.98
C THR A 16 8.09 -1.85 -7.70
N GLY A 17 7.21 -2.30 -8.62
CA GLY A 17 6.40 -3.50 -8.42
C GLY A 17 5.28 -3.38 -7.40
N CYS A 18 4.92 -2.17 -6.97
CA CYS A 18 3.96 -1.93 -5.89
C CYS A 18 2.54 -2.48 -6.14
N GLY A 19 2.14 -2.70 -7.40
CA GLY A 19 0.85 -3.30 -7.75
C GLY A 19 -0.37 -2.37 -7.70
N ILE A 20 -0.22 -1.12 -7.25
CA ILE A 20 -1.35 -0.20 -7.11
C ILE A 20 -2.07 0.04 -8.45
N CYS A 21 -1.34 0.02 -9.57
CA CYS A 21 -1.92 0.16 -10.90
C CYS A 21 -2.89 -0.97 -11.27
N GLN A 22 -2.66 -2.21 -10.81
CA GLN A 22 -3.60 -3.32 -10.98
C GLN A 22 -4.87 -3.07 -10.17
N GLY A 23 -4.73 -2.81 -8.87
CA GLY A 23 -5.87 -2.59 -7.96
C GLY A 23 -6.73 -1.39 -8.35
N ALA A 24 -6.15 -0.37 -8.96
CA ALA A 24 -6.86 0.84 -9.37
C ALA A 24 -7.43 0.78 -10.79
N CYS A 25 -7.10 -0.25 -11.58
CA CYS A 25 -7.60 -0.37 -12.95
C CYS A 25 -9.11 -0.66 -12.98
N PRO A 26 -9.94 0.24 -13.54
CA PRO A 26 -11.39 0.05 -13.54
C PRO A 26 -11.85 -1.09 -14.44
N ASN A 27 -11.03 -1.50 -15.39
CA ASN A 27 -11.34 -2.54 -16.37
C ASN A 27 -10.57 -3.84 -16.11
N THR A 28 -9.89 -3.97 -14.96
CA THR A 28 -9.05 -5.14 -14.61
C THR A 28 -8.04 -5.54 -15.69
N SER A 29 -7.64 -4.57 -16.52
CA SER A 29 -6.75 -4.80 -17.68
C SER A 29 -5.28 -4.92 -17.30
N ILE A 30 -4.92 -4.83 -16.03
CA ILE A 30 -3.54 -4.90 -15.56
C ILE A 30 -3.40 -6.06 -14.59
N THR A 31 -2.38 -6.90 -14.81
CA THR A 31 -2.03 -8.00 -13.93
C THR A 31 -0.54 -7.93 -13.58
N MET A 32 -0.21 -8.12 -12.31
CA MET A 32 1.18 -8.18 -11.87
C MET A 32 1.75 -9.58 -12.08
N HIS A 33 2.83 -9.67 -12.83
CA HIS A 33 3.58 -10.89 -13.07
C HIS A 33 4.98 -10.82 -12.47
N VAL A 34 5.50 -11.96 -12.04
CA VAL A 34 6.90 -12.07 -11.60
C VAL A 34 7.79 -12.32 -12.82
N LYS A 35 8.78 -11.45 -13.02
CA LYS A 35 9.81 -11.62 -14.05
C LYS A 35 11.16 -11.29 -13.44
N SER A 36 12.10 -12.24 -13.48
CA SER A 36 13.44 -12.09 -12.90
C SER A 36 13.42 -11.61 -11.45
N GLY A 37 12.54 -12.20 -10.61
CA GLY A 37 12.40 -11.88 -9.20
C GLY A 37 11.71 -10.53 -8.88
N ARG A 38 11.13 -9.85 -9.87
CA ARG A 38 10.45 -8.56 -9.71
C ARG A 38 8.99 -8.65 -10.16
N PHE A 39 8.10 -7.96 -9.45
CA PHE A 39 6.73 -7.76 -9.91
C PHE A 39 6.69 -6.69 -10.99
N LEU A 40 6.14 -7.04 -12.15
CA LEU A 40 5.97 -6.11 -13.27
C LEU A 40 4.53 -6.17 -13.78
N PRO A 41 3.90 -5.02 -14.13
CA PRO A 41 2.56 -4.98 -14.68
C PRO A 41 2.56 -5.44 -16.15
N VAL A 42 1.63 -6.31 -16.48
CA VAL A 42 1.27 -6.69 -17.83
C VAL A 42 -0.11 -6.12 -18.14
N VAL A 43 -0.25 -5.45 -19.27
CA VAL A 43 -1.50 -4.78 -19.68
C VAL A 43 -2.15 -5.56 -20.81
N ASP A 44 -3.38 -6.02 -20.59
CA ASP A 44 -4.23 -6.54 -21.66
C ASP A 44 -4.78 -5.37 -22.50
N GLN A 45 -4.27 -5.25 -23.72
CA GLN A 45 -4.64 -4.16 -24.64
C GLN A 45 -6.10 -4.23 -25.07
N LYS A 46 -6.70 -5.42 -25.14
CA LYS A 46 -8.09 -5.60 -25.62
C LYS A 46 -9.11 -5.04 -24.61
N SER A 47 -8.86 -5.19 -23.33
CA SER A 47 -9.73 -4.68 -22.26
C SER A 47 -9.35 -3.27 -21.79
N CYS A 48 -8.14 -2.80 -22.11
CA CYS A 48 -7.66 -1.46 -21.71
C CYS A 48 -8.44 -0.36 -22.44
N LYS A 49 -8.95 0.62 -21.69
CA LYS A 49 -9.70 1.78 -22.24
C LYS A 49 -8.81 3.01 -22.47
N ASN A 50 -7.53 2.80 -22.71
CA ASN A 50 -6.60 3.88 -23.00
C ASN A 50 -6.98 4.69 -24.27
N ASP A 51 -7.48 4.02 -25.29
CA ASP A 51 -8.04 4.61 -26.51
C ASP A 51 -9.23 5.54 -26.24
N LYS A 52 -9.93 5.33 -25.12
CA LYS A 52 -11.05 6.16 -24.63
C LYS A 52 -10.61 7.19 -23.57
N GLY A 53 -9.32 7.50 -23.49
CA GLY A 53 -8.78 8.52 -22.61
C GLY A 53 -8.56 8.09 -21.15
N CYS A 54 -8.63 6.79 -20.83
CA CYS A 54 -8.30 6.31 -19.50
C CYS A 54 -6.78 6.33 -19.25
N HIS A 55 -6.32 7.02 -18.23
CA HIS A 55 -4.90 7.10 -17.83
C HIS A 55 -4.67 6.88 -16.33
N ARG A 56 -5.65 6.34 -15.61
CA ARG A 56 -5.65 6.18 -14.15
C ARG A 56 -4.40 5.50 -13.61
N CYS A 57 -3.96 4.40 -14.22
CA CYS A 57 -2.77 3.66 -13.81
C CYS A 57 -1.47 4.48 -13.87
N TYR A 58 -1.40 5.43 -14.82
CA TYR A 58 -0.28 6.36 -14.96
C TYR A 58 -0.33 7.46 -13.90
N ASP A 59 -1.50 8.07 -13.70
CA ASP A 59 -1.67 9.19 -12.77
C ASP A 59 -1.34 8.82 -11.33
N ILE A 60 -1.71 7.59 -10.91
CA ILE A 60 -1.44 7.12 -9.56
C ILE A 60 -0.05 6.48 -9.40
N CYS A 61 0.68 6.26 -10.48
CA CYS A 61 1.96 5.58 -10.41
C CYS A 61 3.00 6.41 -9.64
N PRO A 62 3.61 5.90 -8.58
CA PRO A 62 4.68 6.61 -7.86
C PRO A 62 5.95 6.73 -8.70
N GLY A 63 6.20 5.79 -9.66
CA GLY A 63 7.34 5.83 -10.58
C GLY A 63 7.29 6.97 -11.59
N VAL A 64 6.12 7.59 -11.82
CA VAL A 64 5.98 8.80 -12.63
C VAL A 64 6.41 10.06 -11.86
N GLY A 65 6.40 9.98 -10.53
CA GLY A 65 6.73 11.08 -9.64
C GLY A 65 5.67 11.28 -8.55
N VAL A 66 6.12 11.81 -7.42
CA VAL A 66 5.27 12.11 -6.26
C VAL A 66 5.56 13.50 -5.74
N LYS A 67 4.55 14.36 -5.72
CA LYS A 67 4.64 15.70 -5.13
C LYS A 67 4.44 15.62 -3.61
N LEU A 68 5.44 15.07 -2.89
CA LEU A 68 5.34 14.76 -1.45
C LEU A 68 4.93 15.97 -0.61
N ASN A 69 5.55 17.13 -0.82
CA ASN A 69 5.24 18.34 -0.06
C ASN A 69 3.80 18.80 -0.27
N CYS A 70 3.26 18.68 -1.48
CA CYS A 70 1.87 19.03 -1.76
C CYS A 70 0.91 18.08 -1.04
N ILE A 71 1.15 16.76 -1.15
CA ILE A 71 0.33 15.74 -0.48
C ILE A 71 0.40 15.92 1.03
N ALA A 72 1.60 16.10 1.58
CA ALA A 72 1.80 16.27 3.01
C ALA A 72 1.12 17.54 3.55
N LYS A 73 1.19 18.65 2.80
CA LYS A 73 0.50 19.90 3.16
C LYS A 73 -1.02 19.72 3.16
N GLU A 74 -1.57 19.06 2.13
CA GLU A 74 -3.01 18.83 2.02
C GLU A 74 -3.55 17.91 3.15
N GLU A 75 -2.81 16.86 3.51
CA GLU A 75 -3.29 15.84 4.46
C GLU A 75 -2.94 16.16 5.92
N PHE A 76 -1.85 16.88 6.18
CA PHE A 76 -1.30 17.02 7.53
C PHE A 76 -1.12 18.47 7.99
N SER A 77 -1.43 19.49 7.20
CA SER A 77 -1.36 20.89 7.66
C SER A 77 -2.58 21.20 8.55
N GLY A 78 -2.36 21.42 9.83
CA GLY A 78 -3.38 21.77 10.81
C GLY A 78 -2.79 22.60 11.95
N ALA A 79 -3.63 23.14 12.83
CA ALA A 79 -3.21 24.06 13.91
C ALA A 79 -2.15 23.47 14.85
N ASP A 80 -2.18 22.15 15.06
CA ASP A 80 -1.24 21.43 15.96
C ASP A 80 -0.09 20.75 15.21
N THR A 81 0.24 21.20 14.00
CA THR A 81 1.23 20.56 13.15
C THR A 81 2.45 21.45 12.99
N PHE A 82 3.62 20.84 13.15
CA PHE A 82 4.92 21.46 12.90
C PHE A 82 5.50 20.97 11.59
N TYR A 83 6.35 21.76 10.97
CA TYR A 83 7.08 21.38 9.76
C TYR A 83 8.57 21.40 10.00
N ASN A 84 9.26 20.34 9.58
CA ASN A 84 10.72 20.29 9.55
C ASN A 84 11.17 19.75 8.18
N GLY A 85 12.16 20.39 7.57
CA GLY A 85 12.63 20.05 6.22
C GLY A 85 13.16 18.62 6.07
N LYS A 86 13.56 17.94 7.16
CA LYS A 86 14.08 16.56 7.13
C LYS A 86 12.99 15.51 7.35
N ILE A 87 12.00 15.78 8.21
CA ILE A 87 10.96 14.81 8.58
C ILE A 87 9.57 15.18 8.08
N GLY A 88 9.40 16.37 7.49
CA GLY A 88 8.11 16.84 6.98
C GLY A 88 7.18 17.38 8.07
N TYR A 89 5.87 17.22 7.89
CA TYR A 89 4.85 17.61 8.89
C TYR A 89 4.76 16.59 10.01
N TYR A 90 4.72 17.05 11.25
CA TYR A 90 4.57 16.20 12.43
C TYR A 90 3.85 16.94 13.56
N ARG A 91 3.23 16.21 14.45
CA ARG A 91 2.68 16.75 15.71
C ARG A 91 3.62 16.50 16.86
N LYS A 92 3.97 15.23 17.08
CA LYS A 92 4.90 14.77 18.12
C LYS A 92 5.70 13.58 17.60
N CYS A 93 6.91 13.42 18.11
CA CYS A 93 7.76 12.26 17.85
C CYS A 93 7.88 11.45 19.13
N PHE A 94 7.74 10.14 19.02
CA PHE A 94 7.83 9.21 20.14
C PHE A 94 8.79 8.08 19.81
N THR A 95 9.44 7.55 20.84
CA THR A 95 10.10 6.25 20.79
C THR A 95 9.29 5.27 21.62
N GLY A 96 9.21 4.01 21.20
CA GLY A 96 8.40 3.03 21.93
C GLY A 96 8.63 1.60 21.46
N TYR A 97 8.10 0.67 22.24
CA TYR A 97 8.10 -0.75 21.94
C TYR A 97 6.86 -1.41 22.54
N SER A 98 6.51 -2.60 22.03
CA SER A 98 5.42 -3.39 22.57
C SER A 98 5.76 -3.90 23.99
N ASN A 99 4.84 -3.75 24.93
CA ASN A 99 4.95 -4.39 26.26
C ASN A 99 4.64 -5.90 26.21
N ASN A 100 4.04 -6.40 25.13
CA ASN A 100 3.89 -7.83 24.92
C ASN A 100 5.23 -8.41 24.46
N TYR A 101 5.82 -9.28 25.30
CA TYR A 101 7.15 -9.85 25.06
C TYR A 101 7.21 -10.63 23.74
N ASP A 102 6.20 -11.47 23.44
CA ASP A 102 6.17 -12.27 22.21
C ASP A 102 6.13 -11.38 20.95
N VAL A 103 5.28 -10.33 20.96
CA VAL A 103 5.22 -9.36 19.86
C VAL A 103 6.55 -8.63 19.71
N ARG A 104 7.14 -8.17 20.81
CA ARG A 104 8.41 -7.45 20.79
C ARG A 104 9.57 -8.31 20.31
N TYR A 105 9.70 -9.52 20.84
CA TYR A 105 10.80 -10.42 20.53
C TYR A 105 10.78 -10.90 19.08
N HIS A 106 9.59 -11.20 18.53
CA HIS A 106 9.44 -11.68 17.17
C HIS A 106 9.19 -10.58 16.12
N SER A 107 9.39 -9.31 16.46
CA SER A 107 9.24 -8.19 15.55
C SER A 107 10.58 -7.58 15.18
N ALA A 108 10.68 -6.98 14.00
CA ALA A 108 11.92 -6.38 13.50
C ALA A 108 12.32 -5.09 14.25
N SER A 109 11.38 -4.36 14.88
CA SER A 109 11.64 -3.07 15.52
C SER A 109 10.62 -2.80 16.62
N GLY A 110 10.87 -3.24 17.82
CA GLY A 110 10.04 -2.99 19.00
C GLY A 110 8.57 -3.47 18.91
N GLY A 111 8.09 -3.96 17.78
CA GLY A 111 6.74 -4.50 17.59
C GLY A 111 5.62 -3.47 17.54
N MET A 112 5.92 -2.17 17.43
CA MET A 112 4.91 -1.11 17.52
C MET A 112 3.83 -1.19 16.46
N VAL A 113 4.18 -1.48 15.18
CA VAL A 113 3.18 -1.58 14.10
C VAL A 113 2.20 -2.71 14.41
N THR A 114 2.70 -3.91 14.73
CA THR A 114 1.86 -5.07 15.09
C THR A 114 0.99 -4.77 16.30
N GLN A 115 1.56 -4.18 17.36
CA GLN A 115 0.82 -3.83 18.56
C GLN A 115 -0.30 -2.82 18.32
N LEU A 116 -0.04 -1.79 17.51
CA LEU A 116 -1.04 -0.78 17.14
C LEU A 116 -2.18 -1.41 16.35
N LEU A 117 -1.90 -2.26 15.36
CA LEU A 117 -2.92 -2.93 14.59
C LEU A 117 -3.82 -3.82 15.46
N VAL A 118 -3.22 -4.63 16.35
CA VAL A 118 -3.97 -5.47 17.30
C VAL A 118 -4.84 -4.59 18.20
N TRP A 119 -4.29 -3.53 18.76
CA TRP A 119 -5.02 -2.60 19.62
C TRP A 119 -6.19 -1.93 18.88
N MET A 120 -5.97 -1.44 17.65
CA MET A 120 -7.01 -0.82 16.83
C MET A 120 -8.14 -1.79 16.52
N LEU A 121 -7.80 -3.05 16.20
CA LEU A 121 -8.79 -4.10 15.93
C LEU A 121 -9.61 -4.44 17.19
N GLU A 122 -8.94 -4.66 18.34
CA GLU A 122 -9.58 -4.96 19.63
C GLU A 122 -10.48 -3.80 20.11
N LYS A 123 -10.10 -2.55 19.81
CA LYS A 123 -10.92 -1.35 20.10
C LYS A 123 -11.98 -1.06 19.04
N LYS A 124 -12.12 -1.91 18.01
CA LYS A 124 -13.07 -1.72 16.90
C LYS A 124 -12.93 -0.37 16.19
N LEU A 125 -11.71 0.16 16.14
CA LEU A 125 -11.36 1.36 15.37
C LEU A 125 -11.19 1.04 13.90
N ILE A 126 -10.84 -0.23 13.60
CA ILE A 126 -10.73 -0.79 12.25
C ILE A 126 -11.40 -2.16 12.20
N ASP A 127 -11.87 -2.52 11.01
CA ASP A 127 -12.46 -3.82 10.71
C ASP A 127 -11.44 -4.78 10.09
N GLY A 128 -10.28 -4.27 9.70
CA GLY A 128 -9.17 -5.08 9.21
C GLY A 128 -7.94 -4.26 8.85
N ALA A 129 -6.85 -4.98 8.62
CA ALA A 129 -5.57 -4.41 8.24
C ALA A 129 -4.98 -5.12 7.02
N ALA A 130 -4.58 -4.36 6.00
CA ALA A 130 -3.77 -4.90 4.90
C ALA A 130 -2.34 -5.12 5.39
N VAL A 131 -1.94 -6.37 5.46
CA VAL A 131 -0.64 -6.81 5.98
C VAL A 131 0.03 -7.78 5.01
N THR A 132 1.30 -8.09 5.24
CA THR A 132 2.08 -9.03 4.43
C THR A 132 2.64 -10.14 5.30
N ALA A 133 2.40 -11.39 4.92
CA ALA A 133 2.93 -12.58 5.60
C ALA A 133 3.73 -13.47 4.65
N PHE A 134 4.52 -14.39 5.23
CA PHE A 134 5.17 -15.46 4.48
C PHE A 134 4.15 -16.52 4.04
N ARG A 135 4.40 -17.15 2.90
CA ARG A 135 3.69 -18.37 2.45
C ARG A 135 4.58 -19.59 2.60
N SER A 136 4.05 -20.63 3.17
CA SER A 136 4.80 -21.87 3.45
C SER A 136 4.97 -22.81 2.24
N LYS A 137 4.21 -22.64 1.15
CA LYS A 137 4.19 -23.58 0.00
C LYS A 137 3.89 -22.87 -1.34
N SER A 138 4.54 -21.77 -1.65
CA SER A 138 4.31 -21.02 -2.89
C SER A 138 5.63 -20.55 -3.48
N GLU A 139 5.71 -20.44 -4.81
CA GLU A 139 6.83 -19.81 -5.51
C GLU A 139 7.07 -18.35 -5.07
N LEU A 140 6.01 -17.68 -4.58
CA LEU A 140 6.10 -16.38 -3.97
C LEU A 140 6.25 -16.53 -2.46
N LEU A 141 7.39 -16.09 -1.92
CA LEU A 141 7.71 -16.14 -0.50
C LEU A 141 6.73 -15.38 0.39
N VAL A 142 6.08 -14.34 -0.15
CA VAL A 142 5.20 -13.44 0.61
C VAL A 142 3.90 -13.16 -0.13
N HIS A 143 2.85 -12.84 0.63
CA HIS A 143 1.58 -12.36 0.09
C HIS A 143 1.00 -11.27 0.97
N SER A 144 0.27 -10.33 0.37
CA SER A 144 -0.49 -9.31 1.07
C SER A 144 -1.97 -9.69 1.09
N PHE A 145 -2.62 -9.47 2.24
CA PHE A 145 -4.03 -9.81 2.47
C PHE A 145 -4.64 -8.87 3.52
N ILE A 146 -5.97 -8.90 3.66
CA ILE A 146 -6.68 -8.20 4.72
C ILE A 146 -6.82 -9.14 5.92
N ALA A 147 -6.09 -8.83 6.99
CA ALA A 147 -6.22 -9.49 8.29
C ALA A 147 -7.41 -8.89 9.05
N THR A 148 -8.29 -9.74 9.55
CA THR A 148 -9.50 -9.37 10.30
C THR A 148 -9.50 -9.92 11.72
N THR A 149 -8.51 -10.74 12.04
CA THR A 149 -8.31 -11.29 13.39
C THR A 149 -6.94 -10.94 13.95
N LYS A 150 -6.81 -11.03 15.27
CA LYS A 150 -5.55 -10.83 15.97
C LYS A 150 -4.47 -11.83 15.52
N GLU A 151 -4.87 -13.08 15.35
CA GLU A 151 -3.99 -14.18 14.92
C GLU A 151 -3.42 -13.92 13.53
N GLU A 152 -4.25 -13.43 12.61
CA GLU A 152 -3.83 -13.05 11.26
C GLU A 152 -2.84 -11.88 11.29
N ILE A 153 -3.09 -10.84 12.12
CA ILE A 153 -2.13 -9.74 12.32
C ILE A 153 -0.82 -10.25 12.90
N LEU A 154 -0.88 -11.11 13.91
CA LEU A 154 0.31 -11.68 14.54
C LEU A 154 1.10 -12.59 13.58
N SER A 155 0.45 -13.30 12.67
CA SER A 155 1.12 -14.08 11.61
C SER A 155 1.94 -13.23 10.65
N ALA A 156 1.57 -11.96 10.50
CA ALA A 156 2.22 -10.99 9.64
C ALA A 156 3.33 -10.18 10.36
N LYS A 157 3.62 -10.44 11.63
CA LYS A 157 4.68 -9.74 12.37
C LYS A 157 6.05 -9.93 11.71
N SER A 158 6.99 -9.00 12.00
CA SER A 158 8.34 -8.94 11.43
C SER A 158 8.42 -8.42 9.98
N SER A 159 9.59 -7.95 9.57
CA SER A 159 9.85 -7.46 8.20
C SER A 159 10.03 -8.63 7.23
N LYS A 160 9.53 -8.45 6.00
CA LYS A 160 9.67 -9.40 4.90
C LYS A 160 10.64 -8.81 3.87
N TYR A 161 11.86 -9.32 3.84
CA TYR A 161 12.89 -8.89 2.90
C TYR A 161 12.74 -9.61 1.55
N ALA A 162 11.59 -9.41 0.92
CA ALA A 162 11.23 -9.96 -0.39
C ALA A 162 10.41 -8.92 -1.18
N PRO A 163 10.37 -9.00 -2.50
CA PRO A 163 9.46 -8.18 -3.30
C PRO A 163 8.00 -8.37 -2.87
N VAL A 164 7.30 -7.27 -2.64
CA VAL A 164 5.90 -7.24 -2.18
C VAL A 164 5.05 -6.41 -3.14
N THR A 165 3.85 -6.89 -3.43
CA THR A 165 2.85 -6.15 -4.20
C THR A 165 1.54 -6.06 -3.42
N LEU A 166 0.85 -4.92 -3.50
CA LEU A 166 -0.50 -4.72 -2.95
C LEU A 166 -1.57 -4.77 -4.06
N ASN A 167 -1.32 -5.56 -5.08
CA ASN A 167 -2.11 -5.60 -6.31
C ASN A 167 -3.61 -5.87 -6.10
N ASN A 168 -4.01 -6.68 -5.13
CA ASN A 168 -5.40 -7.02 -4.85
C ASN A 168 -6.03 -6.17 -3.73
N ILE A 169 -5.22 -5.52 -2.88
CA ILE A 169 -5.69 -4.87 -1.65
C ILE A 169 -6.76 -3.81 -1.91
N ILE A 170 -6.64 -3.03 -2.99
CA ILE A 170 -7.67 -2.04 -3.34
C ILE A 170 -9.01 -2.70 -3.64
N HIS A 171 -9.02 -3.80 -4.41
CA HIS A 171 -10.24 -4.54 -4.72
C HIS A 171 -10.82 -5.17 -3.46
N ASP A 172 -9.98 -5.80 -2.63
CA ASP A 172 -10.39 -6.45 -1.40
C ASP A 172 -11.04 -5.47 -0.42
N ILE A 173 -10.47 -4.27 -0.24
CA ILE A 173 -11.04 -3.21 0.60
C ILE A 173 -12.36 -2.70 0.00
N LYS A 174 -12.42 -2.48 -1.33
CA LYS A 174 -13.65 -1.99 -1.97
C LYS A 174 -14.80 -2.98 -1.88
N ALA A 175 -14.51 -4.27 -1.88
CA ALA A 175 -15.51 -5.34 -1.77
C ALA A 175 -16.04 -5.56 -0.33
N ARG A 176 -15.42 -4.94 0.67
CA ARG A 176 -15.78 -5.10 2.08
C ARG A 176 -16.39 -3.80 2.62
N GLU A 177 -17.26 -3.91 3.62
CA GLU A 177 -17.69 -2.77 4.44
C GLU A 177 -16.71 -2.57 5.60
N GLY A 178 -16.65 -1.31 6.13
CA GLY A 178 -15.83 -0.98 7.29
C GLY A 178 -14.61 -0.12 6.99
N LYS A 179 -13.74 0.01 7.99
CA LYS A 179 -12.51 0.81 8.00
C LYS A 179 -11.27 -0.07 8.02
N PHE A 180 -10.28 0.30 7.24
CA PHE A 180 -9.08 -0.51 7.07
C PHE A 180 -7.81 0.32 7.23
N VAL A 181 -6.77 -0.29 7.80
CA VAL A 181 -5.42 0.26 7.81
C VAL A 181 -4.56 -0.50 6.79
N ILE A 182 -3.68 0.20 6.12
CA ILE A 182 -2.74 -0.41 5.17
C ILE A 182 -1.32 -0.26 5.67
N VAL A 183 -0.62 -1.37 5.87
CA VAL A 183 0.81 -1.40 6.12
C VAL A 183 1.54 -1.65 4.81
N GLY A 184 2.40 -0.70 4.42
CA GLY A 184 3.07 -0.77 3.14
C GLY A 184 4.39 0.00 3.09
N LEU A 185 5.15 -0.26 2.04
CA LEU A 185 6.35 0.51 1.71
C LEU A 185 5.99 1.92 1.22
N PRO A 186 6.92 2.88 1.19
CA PRO A 186 6.65 4.23 0.69
C PRO A 186 5.99 4.26 -0.69
N CYS A 187 6.42 3.42 -1.63
CA CYS A 187 5.82 3.36 -2.97
C CYS A 187 4.35 2.90 -2.94
N HIS A 188 3.98 1.98 -2.03
CA HIS A 188 2.59 1.60 -1.82
C HIS A 188 1.77 2.80 -1.34
N ILE A 189 2.22 3.44 -0.27
CA ILE A 189 1.51 4.57 0.33
C ILE A 189 1.40 5.76 -0.64
N HIS A 190 2.47 6.07 -1.37
CA HIS A 190 2.43 7.14 -2.38
C HIS A 190 1.41 6.87 -3.49
N GLY A 191 1.36 5.64 -3.99
CA GLY A 191 0.37 5.26 -5.00
C GLY A 191 -1.05 5.31 -4.45
N LEU A 192 -1.28 4.84 -3.22
CA LEU A 192 -2.57 4.89 -2.54
C LEU A 192 -3.03 6.33 -2.29
N ARG A 193 -2.17 7.22 -1.78
CA ARG A 193 -2.49 8.64 -1.58
C ARG A 193 -2.87 9.35 -2.90
N LYS A 194 -2.22 8.98 -4.01
CA LYS A 194 -2.64 9.46 -5.33
C LYS A 194 -3.99 8.87 -5.76
N TYR A 195 -4.25 7.60 -5.43
CA TYR A 195 -5.52 6.94 -5.74
C TYR A 195 -6.70 7.50 -4.96
N GLU A 196 -6.55 7.81 -3.68
CA GLU A 196 -7.56 8.44 -2.83
C GLU A 196 -8.11 9.76 -3.40
N LYS A 197 -7.28 10.51 -4.17
CA LYS A 197 -7.72 11.72 -4.87
C LYS A 197 -8.70 11.44 -6.01
N ILE A 198 -8.70 10.22 -6.53
CA ILE A 198 -9.55 9.78 -7.65
C ILE A 198 -10.78 9.02 -7.16
N ASP A 199 -10.65 8.27 -6.06
CA ASP A 199 -11.70 7.41 -5.50
C ASP A 199 -11.99 7.78 -4.03
N LYS A 200 -12.96 8.67 -3.84
CA LYS A 200 -13.37 9.13 -2.50
C LYS A 200 -13.91 8.00 -1.64
N LYS A 201 -14.68 7.06 -2.24
CA LYS A 201 -15.21 5.90 -1.51
C LYS A 201 -14.11 5.00 -0.94
N PHE A 202 -13.01 4.89 -1.65
CA PHE A 202 -11.83 4.19 -1.13
C PHE A 202 -11.16 5.00 0.00
N LYS A 203 -11.02 6.32 -0.17
CA LYS A 203 -10.47 7.21 0.87
C LYS A 203 -11.25 7.11 2.18
N ASP A 204 -12.57 7.01 2.14
CA ASP A 204 -13.43 6.94 3.33
C ASP A 204 -13.28 5.62 4.11
N LYS A 205 -12.69 4.59 3.49
CA LYS A 205 -12.47 3.27 4.10
C LYS A 205 -11.05 3.06 4.66
N VAL A 206 -10.08 3.97 4.36
CA VAL A 206 -8.66 3.79 4.69
C VAL A 206 -8.11 4.89 5.60
#